data_9d6179af21dc87cbcdd26feeb5652ba8
#
_entry.id   9d6179af21dc87cbcdd26feeb5652ba8
#
_cell.length_a   1.000
_cell.length_b   1.000
_cell.length_c   1.000
_cell.angle_alpha   90.00
_cell.angle_beta   90.00
_cell.angle_gamma   90.00
#
_symmetry.space_group_name_H-M   'P 1'
#
loop_
_entity.id
_entity.type
_entity.pdbx_description
1 polymer ?
#
loop_
_entity_poly.entity_id
_entity_poly.type
_entity_poly.pdbx_seq_one_letter_code
_entity_poly.pdbx_strand_id
1 'polypeptide(L)'
;GQICISPDYVMVPEGQTDEFVDHAKSHVSENYPTIKNNPDYTSIIHLNHYERLRELVKDAESKGATIVEINPANEDLSQQEHHKILPTLVLNPTDDMKIMQEEIFGPLLPVKTYKSFNETIEFINKNPKALAIYYFGDDKKEIDTVLNNTSSGQAVINDVLFQFSMHDLPFGGVGPSGMGSYHGYDGFKNFSHKRSVLKGQNILDAGKMITAPFTESTEKNIKRLS
;
A
#
# COMPACT_ATOMS: atom_id res chain seq x y z
N GLY A 1 6.58 -9.70 -5.57
CA GLY A 1 5.99 -9.35 -4.28
C GLY A 1 6.95 -8.77 -3.25
N GLN A 2 8.29 -8.78 -3.46
CA GLN A 2 9.28 -8.29 -2.49
C GLN A 2 9.62 -6.81 -2.70
N ILE A 3 8.60 -5.98 -2.91
CA ILE A 3 8.70 -4.51 -3.03
C ILE A 3 7.56 -3.90 -2.23
N CYS A 4 7.81 -2.83 -1.46
CA CYS A 4 6.84 -2.18 -0.57
C CYS A 4 5.56 -1.65 -1.25
N ILE A 5 5.58 -1.46 -2.56
CA ILE A 5 4.44 -1.07 -3.38
C ILE A 5 3.90 -2.23 -4.24
N SER A 6 4.35 -3.46 -4.04
CA SER A 6 3.72 -4.63 -4.68
C SER A 6 2.30 -4.82 -4.12
N PRO A 7 1.33 -5.22 -4.97
CA PRO A 7 0.01 -5.60 -4.47
C PRO A 7 0.12 -6.68 -3.40
N ASP A 8 -0.49 -6.44 -2.26
CA ASP A 8 -0.47 -7.32 -1.09
C ASP A 8 -1.76 -8.15 -0.98
N TYR A 9 -2.85 -7.65 -1.53
CA TYR A 9 -4.08 -8.38 -1.82
C TYR A 9 -4.79 -7.74 -3.02
N VAL A 10 -5.70 -8.48 -3.63
CA VAL A 10 -6.58 -7.97 -4.68
C VAL A 10 -8.04 -8.22 -4.32
N MET A 11 -8.90 -7.29 -4.69
CA MET A 11 -10.35 -7.43 -4.58
C MET A 11 -10.94 -7.52 -5.99
N VAL A 12 -11.74 -8.55 -6.23
CA VAL A 12 -12.39 -8.81 -7.52
C VAL A 12 -13.91 -8.89 -7.35
N PRO A 13 -14.72 -8.49 -8.33
CA PRO A 13 -16.17 -8.67 -8.27
C PRO A 13 -16.56 -10.14 -8.07
N GLU A 14 -17.60 -10.38 -7.29
CA GLU A 14 -18.17 -11.74 -7.13
C GLU A 14 -18.50 -12.35 -8.50
N GLY A 15 -18.06 -13.61 -8.71
CA GLY A 15 -18.21 -14.32 -9.99
C GLY A 15 -17.07 -14.13 -10.99
N GLN A 16 -16.11 -13.26 -10.74
CA GLN A 16 -14.96 -13.07 -11.64
C GLN A 16 -13.67 -13.73 -11.14
N THR A 17 -13.73 -14.49 -10.05
CA THR A 17 -12.54 -15.13 -9.46
C THR A 17 -11.88 -16.12 -10.42
N ASP A 18 -12.66 -16.95 -11.10
CA ASP A 18 -12.13 -17.96 -12.02
C ASP A 18 -11.42 -17.32 -13.22
N GLU A 19 -12.02 -16.26 -13.79
CA GLU A 19 -11.42 -15.49 -14.87
C GLU A 19 -10.10 -14.84 -14.42
N PHE A 20 -10.07 -14.24 -13.21
CA PHE A 20 -8.85 -13.69 -12.64
C PHE A 20 -7.76 -14.75 -12.46
N VAL A 21 -8.11 -15.93 -11.94
CA VAL A 21 -7.18 -17.06 -11.77
C VAL A 21 -6.61 -17.53 -13.11
N ASP A 22 -7.44 -17.64 -14.14
CA ASP A 22 -7.02 -18.09 -15.46
C ASP A 22 -6.07 -17.09 -16.12
N HIS A 23 -6.37 -15.79 -16.01
CA HIS A 23 -5.46 -14.72 -16.47
C HIS A 23 -4.14 -14.73 -15.71
N ALA A 24 -4.16 -14.91 -14.40
CA ALA A 24 -2.94 -15.00 -13.60
C ALA A 24 -2.09 -16.19 -13.98
N LYS A 25 -2.69 -17.36 -14.20
CA LYS A 25 -1.97 -18.56 -14.68
C LYS A 25 -1.35 -18.36 -16.06
N SER A 26 -2.11 -17.78 -17.01
CA SER A 26 -1.61 -17.49 -18.35
C SER A 26 -0.43 -16.55 -18.29
N HIS A 27 -0.58 -15.41 -17.59
CA HIS A 27 0.46 -14.40 -17.49
C HIS A 27 1.74 -14.93 -16.81
N VAL A 28 1.61 -15.70 -15.72
CA VAL A 28 2.76 -16.33 -15.08
C VAL A 28 3.43 -17.35 -16.01
N SER A 29 2.66 -18.16 -16.72
CA SER A 29 3.22 -19.18 -17.64
C SER A 29 3.97 -18.56 -18.82
N GLU A 30 3.50 -17.43 -19.32
CA GLU A 30 4.16 -16.68 -20.39
C GLU A 30 5.48 -16.05 -19.94
N ASN A 31 5.51 -15.47 -18.74
CA ASN A 31 6.68 -14.75 -18.24
C ASN A 31 7.69 -15.66 -17.52
N TYR A 32 7.20 -16.71 -16.87
CA TYR A 32 8.01 -17.64 -16.08
C TYR A 32 7.64 -19.10 -16.41
N PRO A 33 8.03 -19.60 -17.60
CA PRO A 33 7.72 -20.98 -18.00
C PRO A 33 8.35 -22.03 -17.08
N THR A 34 9.39 -21.67 -16.34
CA THR A 34 10.01 -22.44 -15.26
C THR A 34 10.23 -21.55 -14.05
N ILE A 35 10.36 -22.11 -12.86
CA ILE A 35 10.55 -21.36 -11.60
C ILE A 35 11.86 -21.75 -10.90
N LYS A 36 12.06 -23.05 -10.66
CA LYS A 36 13.13 -23.58 -9.78
C LYS A 36 14.53 -23.06 -10.12
N ASN A 37 14.93 -23.19 -11.38
CA ASN A 37 16.24 -22.80 -11.86
C ASN A 37 16.20 -21.57 -12.80
N ASN A 38 15.07 -20.86 -12.83
CA ASN A 38 14.90 -19.69 -13.68
C ASN A 38 15.65 -18.49 -13.07
N PRO A 39 16.64 -17.89 -13.74
CA PRO A 39 17.39 -16.73 -13.23
C PRO A 39 16.53 -15.46 -13.17
N ASP A 40 15.47 -15.37 -13.97
CA ASP A 40 14.58 -14.21 -14.02
C ASP A 40 13.52 -14.23 -12.90
N TYR A 41 13.32 -15.39 -12.24
CA TYR A 41 12.42 -15.50 -11.09
C TYR A 41 13.17 -15.36 -9.77
N THR A 42 12.89 -14.30 -9.04
CA THR A 42 13.63 -13.92 -7.82
C THR A 42 13.38 -14.89 -6.67
N SER A 43 14.44 -15.25 -5.95
CA SER A 43 14.40 -16.01 -4.70
C SER A 43 13.89 -15.14 -3.54
N ILE A 44 13.35 -15.79 -2.50
CA ILE A 44 13.08 -15.10 -1.24
C ILE A 44 14.41 -14.71 -0.58
N ILE A 45 14.48 -13.51 -0.04
CA ILE A 45 15.73 -12.86 0.38
C ILE A 45 16.55 -13.67 1.40
N HIS A 46 15.92 -14.41 2.30
CA HIS A 46 16.59 -15.27 3.28
C HIS A 46 15.64 -16.35 3.87
N LEU A 47 16.20 -17.35 4.50
CA LEU A 47 15.48 -18.52 5.02
C LEU A 47 14.32 -18.16 5.97
N ASN A 48 14.54 -17.27 6.94
CA ASN A 48 13.49 -16.93 7.91
C ASN A 48 12.27 -16.31 7.21
N HIS A 49 12.50 -15.49 6.18
CA HIS A 49 11.40 -14.89 5.40
C HIS A 49 10.70 -15.96 4.53
N TYR A 50 11.46 -16.88 3.96
CA TYR A 50 10.91 -18.03 3.23
C TYR A 50 10.00 -18.89 4.12
N GLU A 51 10.45 -19.22 5.33
CA GLU A 51 9.66 -20.00 6.29
C GLU A 51 8.41 -19.24 6.74
N ARG A 52 8.52 -17.93 7.02
CA ARG A 52 7.36 -17.08 7.33
C ARG A 52 6.28 -17.14 6.24
N LEU A 53 6.67 -17.00 4.97
CA LEU A 53 5.73 -17.06 3.85
C LEU A 53 5.05 -18.43 3.76
N ARG A 54 5.76 -19.51 4.00
CA ARG A 54 5.19 -20.86 4.04
C ARG A 54 4.21 -21.03 5.20
N GLU A 55 4.49 -20.42 6.36
CA GLU A 55 3.55 -20.41 7.50
C GLU A 55 2.28 -19.61 7.19
N LEU A 56 2.37 -18.51 6.43
CA LEU A 56 1.18 -17.77 5.97
C LEU A 56 0.27 -18.64 5.12
N VAL A 57 0.84 -19.42 4.18
CA VAL A 57 0.08 -20.34 3.34
C VAL A 57 -0.58 -21.43 4.19
N LYS A 58 0.17 -22.06 5.10
CA LYS A 58 -0.38 -23.09 6.00
C LYS A 58 -1.50 -22.58 6.90
N ASP A 59 -1.34 -21.37 7.47
CA ASP A 59 -2.40 -20.74 8.29
C ASP A 59 -3.66 -20.52 7.44
N ALA A 60 -3.52 -19.98 6.23
CA ALA A 60 -4.64 -19.73 5.33
C ALA A 60 -5.35 -21.04 4.93
N GLU A 61 -4.60 -22.06 4.53
CA GLU A 61 -5.13 -23.37 4.17
C GLU A 61 -5.87 -24.03 5.36
N SER A 62 -5.28 -24.00 6.56
CA SER A 62 -5.87 -24.56 7.77
C SER A 62 -7.18 -23.86 8.17
N LYS A 63 -7.39 -22.63 7.76
CA LYS A 63 -8.59 -21.82 7.98
C LYS A 63 -9.57 -21.86 6.81
N GLY A 64 -9.32 -22.70 5.81
CA GLY A 64 -10.24 -22.98 4.73
C GLY A 64 -10.07 -22.16 3.46
N ALA A 65 -8.96 -21.41 3.29
CA ALA A 65 -8.63 -20.80 2.02
C ALA A 65 -8.28 -21.87 0.97
N THR A 66 -8.58 -21.58 -0.28
CA THR A 66 -8.14 -22.41 -1.41
C THR A 66 -6.81 -21.89 -1.92
N ILE A 67 -5.80 -22.75 -1.91
CA ILE A 67 -4.45 -22.42 -2.37
C ILE A 67 -4.30 -22.83 -3.85
N VAL A 68 -3.90 -21.88 -4.68
CA VAL A 68 -3.65 -22.10 -6.12
C VAL A 68 -2.19 -21.74 -6.42
N GLU A 69 -1.34 -22.75 -6.40
CA GLU A 69 0.06 -22.60 -6.83
C GLU A 69 0.14 -22.61 -8.36
N ILE A 70 0.83 -21.63 -8.93
CA ILE A 70 1.05 -21.54 -10.39
C ILE A 70 2.42 -22.13 -10.70
N ASN A 71 2.41 -23.34 -11.24
CA ASN A 71 3.61 -24.13 -11.53
C ASN A 71 3.58 -24.63 -12.99
N PRO A 72 3.98 -23.80 -13.95
CA PRO A 72 3.82 -24.11 -15.37
C PRO A 72 4.54 -25.39 -15.83
N ALA A 73 5.70 -25.68 -15.26
CA ALA A 73 6.52 -26.84 -15.63
C ALA A 73 6.34 -28.04 -14.69
N ASN A 74 5.40 -28.00 -13.75
CA ASN A 74 5.23 -29.03 -12.72
C ASN A 74 6.53 -29.38 -11.98
N GLU A 75 7.32 -28.36 -11.62
CA GLU A 75 8.60 -28.53 -10.95
C GLU A 75 8.42 -28.93 -9.47
N ASP A 76 9.28 -29.82 -8.99
CA ASP A 76 9.38 -30.11 -7.55
C ASP A 76 10.32 -29.10 -6.86
N LEU A 77 9.75 -28.22 -6.05
CA LEU A 77 10.49 -27.22 -5.26
C LEU A 77 10.87 -27.72 -3.87
N SER A 78 10.57 -28.97 -3.49
CA SER A 78 10.93 -29.53 -2.19
C SER A 78 12.45 -29.63 -1.99
N GLN A 79 13.18 -29.83 -3.07
CA GLN A 79 14.65 -29.93 -3.12
C GLN A 79 15.20 -28.75 -3.94
N GLN A 80 15.56 -27.65 -3.31
CA GLN A 80 16.09 -26.45 -3.96
C GLN A 80 17.14 -25.74 -3.10
N GLU A 81 18.06 -25.04 -3.76
CA GLU A 81 19.11 -24.24 -3.10
C GLU A 81 18.69 -22.79 -2.83
N HIS A 82 17.63 -22.30 -3.49
CA HIS A 82 17.40 -20.87 -3.68
C HIS A 82 16.13 -20.30 -3.05
N HIS A 83 15.52 -20.94 -2.07
CA HIS A 83 14.33 -20.41 -1.36
C HIS A 83 13.24 -19.82 -2.26
N LYS A 84 12.98 -20.44 -3.42
CA LYS A 84 11.91 -20.00 -4.33
C LYS A 84 10.56 -20.51 -3.85
N ILE A 85 9.55 -19.67 -3.98
CA ILE A 85 8.14 -19.99 -3.72
C ILE A 85 7.40 -19.78 -5.03
N LEU A 86 6.53 -20.70 -5.41
CA LEU A 86 5.66 -20.55 -6.58
C LEU A 86 4.77 -19.32 -6.42
N PRO A 87 4.47 -18.57 -7.49
CA PRO A 87 3.39 -17.59 -7.47
C PRO A 87 2.11 -18.29 -7.03
N THR A 88 1.53 -17.79 -5.92
CA THR A 88 0.43 -18.47 -5.24
C THR A 88 -0.73 -17.52 -5.02
N LEU A 89 -1.91 -17.89 -5.53
CA LEU A 89 -3.15 -17.20 -5.20
C LEU A 89 -3.79 -17.87 -3.99
N VAL A 90 -4.27 -17.07 -3.04
CA VAL A 90 -5.00 -17.52 -1.85
C VAL A 90 -6.44 -17.06 -2.00
N LEU A 91 -7.32 -17.98 -2.40
CA LEU A 91 -8.73 -17.66 -2.68
C LEU A 91 -9.57 -17.77 -1.42
N ASN A 92 -10.60 -16.94 -1.34
CA ASN A 92 -11.54 -16.84 -0.21
C ASN A 92 -10.85 -16.58 1.14
N PRO A 93 -9.90 -15.63 1.22
CA PRO A 93 -9.25 -15.32 2.48
C PRO A 93 -10.25 -14.68 3.45
N THR A 94 -10.20 -15.10 4.73
CA THR A 94 -10.93 -14.45 5.82
C THR A 94 -10.04 -13.48 6.60
N ASP A 95 -10.64 -12.46 7.20
CA ASP A 95 -9.90 -11.38 7.87
C ASP A 95 -9.06 -11.85 9.08
N ASP A 96 -9.33 -13.05 9.63
CA ASP A 96 -8.58 -13.66 10.74
C ASP A 96 -7.37 -14.50 10.29
N MET A 97 -7.17 -14.68 9.00
CA MET A 97 -5.97 -15.32 8.45
C MET A 97 -4.78 -14.39 8.58
N LYS A 98 -3.62 -14.91 8.99
CA LYS A 98 -2.38 -14.11 9.15
C LYS A 98 -2.01 -13.35 7.89
N ILE A 99 -2.21 -13.97 6.72
CA ILE A 99 -1.93 -13.36 5.41
C ILE A 99 -2.75 -12.08 5.14
N MET A 100 -3.87 -11.87 5.87
CA MET A 100 -4.68 -10.65 5.81
C MET A 100 -4.37 -9.65 6.94
N GLN A 101 -3.48 -9.99 7.86
CA GLN A 101 -3.18 -9.18 9.05
C GLN A 101 -1.77 -8.59 9.06
N GLU A 102 -0.87 -9.09 8.22
CA GLU A 102 0.50 -8.59 8.09
C GLU A 102 0.90 -8.44 6.63
N GLU A 103 1.85 -7.55 6.35
CA GLU A 103 2.42 -7.37 5.01
C GLU A 103 3.11 -8.65 4.54
N ILE A 104 2.74 -9.14 3.37
CA ILE A 104 3.21 -10.43 2.85
C ILE A 104 4.67 -10.35 2.42
N PHE A 105 5.00 -9.39 1.58
CA PHE A 105 6.34 -9.18 1.01
C PHE A 105 6.91 -10.42 0.32
N GLY A 106 6.09 -11.08 -0.50
CA GLY A 106 6.40 -12.33 -1.19
C GLY A 106 5.44 -12.64 -2.34
N PRO A 107 5.61 -13.77 -3.03
CA PRO A 107 4.84 -14.13 -4.21
C PRO A 107 3.49 -14.80 -3.88
N LEU A 108 2.84 -14.33 -2.84
CA LEU A 108 1.51 -14.78 -2.42
C LEU A 108 0.52 -13.64 -2.64
N LEU A 109 -0.65 -13.92 -3.20
CA LEU A 109 -1.67 -12.93 -3.47
C LEU A 109 -3.04 -13.42 -2.99
N PRO A 110 -3.55 -12.93 -1.86
CA PRO A 110 -4.93 -13.09 -1.45
C PRO A 110 -5.90 -12.47 -2.45
N VAL A 111 -6.90 -13.23 -2.86
CA VAL A 111 -7.96 -12.81 -3.77
C VAL A 111 -9.28 -12.78 -3.00
N LYS A 112 -9.72 -11.59 -2.65
CA LYS A 112 -10.96 -11.33 -1.91
C LYS A 112 -12.05 -10.90 -2.88
N THR A 113 -13.27 -11.46 -2.72
CA THR A 113 -14.41 -11.05 -3.55
C THR A 113 -15.22 -9.95 -2.89
N TYR A 114 -15.91 -9.14 -3.70
CA TYR A 114 -16.89 -8.17 -3.23
C TYR A 114 -18.16 -8.21 -4.09
N LYS A 115 -19.31 -7.86 -3.49
CA LYS A 115 -20.62 -7.80 -4.15
C LYS A 115 -20.95 -6.40 -4.64
N SER A 116 -20.52 -5.40 -3.91
CA SER A 116 -20.68 -4.00 -4.30
C SER A 116 -19.36 -3.25 -4.14
N PHE A 117 -19.14 -2.25 -4.99
CA PHE A 117 -17.92 -1.46 -4.93
C PHE A 117 -17.72 -0.75 -3.56
N ASN A 118 -18.81 -0.38 -2.89
CA ASN A 118 -18.73 0.23 -1.56
C ASN A 118 -18.09 -0.69 -0.52
N GLU A 119 -18.25 -2.00 -0.64
CA GLU A 119 -17.60 -2.96 0.28
C GLU A 119 -16.07 -2.85 0.21
N THR A 120 -15.52 -2.54 -0.97
CA THR A 120 -14.07 -2.34 -1.12
C THR A 120 -13.60 -1.11 -0.37
N ILE A 121 -14.34 -0.01 -0.44
CA ILE A 121 -14.06 1.23 0.26
C ILE A 121 -14.13 1.05 1.78
N GLU A 122 -15.17 0.34 2.25
CA GLU A 122 -15.33 0.02 3.68
C GLU A 122 -14.17 -0.85 4.18
N PHE A 123 -13.79 -1.89 3.41
CA PHE A 123 -12.68 -2.76 3.74
C PHE A 123 -11.36 -1.99 3.83
N ILE A 124 -11.04 -1.16 2.83
CA ILE A 124 -9.84 -0.33 2.82
C ILE A 124 -9.80 0.61 4.03
N ASN A 125 -10.93 1.26 4.34
CA ASN A 125 -10.98 2.24 5.43
C ASN A 125 -10.95 1.60 6.84
N LYS A 126 -11.38 0.35 6.97
CA LYS A 126 -11.32 -0.43 8.21
C LYS A 126 -9.88 -0.87 8.54
N ASN A 127 -9.06 -1.05 7.53
CA ASN A 127 -7.69 -1.54 7.67
C ASN A 127 -6.66 -0.39 7.83
N PRO A 128 -5.44 -0.70 8.26
CA PRO A 128 -4.33 0.25 8.28
C PRO A 128 -4.13 0.89 6.89
N LYS A 129 -3.77 2.17 6.87
CA LYS A 129 -3.60 2.92 5.61
C LYS A 129 -2.39 2.38 4.83
N ALA A 130 -2.66 1.91 3.62
CA ALA A 130 -1.66 1.35 2.73
C ALA A 130 -0.69 2.41 2.18
N LEU A 131 0.49 1.99 1.77
CA LEU A 131 1.44 2.82 1.04
C LEU A 131 0.91 3.16 -0.35
N ALA A 132 0.25 2.21 -1.03
CA ALA A 132 -0.36 2.44 -2.34
C ALA A 132 -1.72 1.75 -2.47
N ILE A 133 -2.63 2.38 -3.20
CA ILE A 133 -3.89 1.81 -3.67
C ILE A 133 -3.83 1.78 -5.19
N TYR A 134 -4.24 0.66 -5.77
CA TYR A 134 -4.34 0.42 -7.20
C TYR A 134 -5.79 0.20 -7.58
N TYR A 135 -6.27 0.92 -8.59
CA TYR A 135 -7.59 0.71 -9.16
C TYR A 135 -7.46 0.38 -10.65
N PHE A 136 -8.18 -0.64 -11.08
CA PHE A 136 -8.24 -1.08 -12.48
C PHE A 136 -9.67 -0.94 -13.00
N GLY A 137 -9.87 -0.10 -13.99
CA GLY A 137 -11.16 0.16 -14.61
C GLY A 137 -11.26 1.60 -15.14
N ASP A 138 -12.32 1.86 -15.90
CA ASP A 138 -12.56 3.14 -16.56
C ASP A 138 -13.80 3.88 -16.03
N ASP A 139 -14.48 3.35 -15.01
CA ASP A 139 -15.64 4.01 -14.40
C ASP A 139 -15.18 5.21 -13.56
N LYS A 140 -15.49 6.40 -14.06
CA LYS A 140 -15.13 7.67 -13.43
C LYS A 140 -15.70 7.83 -12.03
N LYS A 141 -16.89 7.28 -11.75
CA LYS A 141 -17.51 7.39 -10.43
C LYS A 141 -16.77 6.52 -9.40
N GLU A 142 -16.35 5.32 -9.82
CA GLU A 142 -15.55 4.45 -8.97
C GLU A 142 -14.16 5.06 -8.73
N ILE A 143 -13.50 5.58 -9.77
CA ILE A 143 -12.23 6.30 -9.64
C ILE A 143 -12.38 7.47 -8.64
N ASP A 144 -13.37 8.34 -8.84
CA ASP A 144 -13.63 9.47 -7.93
C ASP A 144 -13.94 8.98 -6.50
N THR A 145 -14.63 7.85 -6.37
CA THR A 145 -14.96 7.26 -5.07
C THR A 145 -13.69 6.77 -4.35
N VAL A 146 -12.81 6.05 -5.05
CA VAL A 146 -11.50 5.63 -4.48
C VAL A 146 -10.69 6.85 -4.04
N LEU A 147 -10.52 7.83 -4.91
CA LEU A 147 -9.67 8.99 -4.65
C LEU A 147 -10.19 9.89 -3.52
N ASN A 148 -11.51 10.02 -3.38
CA ASN A 148 -12.10 10.92 -2.40
C ASN A 148 -12.49 10.24 -1.07
N ASN A 149 -12.69 8.91 -1.07
CA ASN A 149 -13.20 8.21 0.11
C ASN A 149 -12.19 7.22 0.72
N THR A 150 -10.96 7.16 0.23
CA THR A 150 -9.88 6.38 0.85
C THR A 150 -8.67 7.25 1.15
N SER A 151 -7.74 6.72 1.93
CA SER A 151 -6.47 7.40 2.22
C SER A 151 -5.32 6.41 2.13
N SER A 152 -4.32 6.78 1.33
CA SER A 152 -3.08 6.01 1.14
C SER A 152 -1.91 6.95 0.87
N GLY A 153 -0.71 6.42 0.86
CA GLY A 153 0.46 7.19 0.44
C GLY A 153 0.38 7.60 -1.04
N GLN A 154 -0.07 6.68 -1.90
CA GLN A 154 -0.29 6.91 -3.33
C GLN A 154 -1.58 6.24 -3.80
N ALA A 155 -2.13 6.74 -4.91
CA ALA A 155 -3.19 6.08 -5.66
C ALA A 155 -2.79 6.02 -7.14
N VAL A 156 -2.97 4.87 -7.77
CA VAL A 156 -2.62 4.63 -9.18
C VAL A 156 -3.80 3.99 -9.89
N ILE A 157 -4.09 4.49 -11.08
CA ILE A 157 -5.20 4.04 -11.91
C ILE A 157 -4.65 3.31 -13.14
N ASN A 158 -5.10 2.07 -13.35
CA ASN A 158 -4.76 1.22 -14.49
C ASN A 158 -3.26 0.93 -14.66
N ASP A 159 -2.48 0.97 -13.57
CA ASP A 159 -1.07 0.61 -13.55
C ASP A 159 -0.66 0.13 -12.16
N VAL A 160 0.55 -0.43 -12.04
CA VAL A 160 1.20 -0.79 -10.77
C VAL A 160 2.67 -0.39 -10.79
N LEU A 161 3.23 -0.07 -9.63
CA LEU A 161 4.67 0.16 -9.41
C LEU A 161 5.26 1.40 -10.11
N PHE A 162 4.71 1.82 -11.26
CA PHE A 162 5.34 2.84 -12.11
C PHE A 162 5.40 4.23 -11.46
N GLN A 163 4.50 4.53 -10.51
CA GLN A 163 4.50 5.80 -9.76
C GLN A 163 5.81 6.04 -9.00
N PHE A 164 6.54 4.99 -8.61
CA PHE A 164 7.85 5.11 -7.97
C PHE A 164 8.90 5.75 -8.87
N SER A 165 8.80 5.55 -10.18
CA SER A 165 9.71 6.12 -11.18
C SER A 165 9.44 7.60 -11.49
N MET A 166 8.30 8.13 -11.05
CA MET A 166 7.89 9.51 -11.30
C MET A 166 8.50 10.44 -10.26
N HIS A 167 9.70 10.94 -10.53
CA HIS A 167 10.46 11.77 -9.59
C HIS A 167 9.79 13.11 -9.24
N ASP A 168 8.82 13.57 -10.01
CA ASP A 168 8.04 14.79 -9.74
C ASP A 168 6.82 14.52 -8.83
N LEU A 169 6.47 13.24 -8.58
CA LEU A 169 5.43 12.87 -7.64
C LEU A 169 6.02 12.59 -6.25
N PRO A 170 5.42 13.13 -5.18
CA PRO A 170 5.86 12.79 -3.83
C PRO A 170 5.63 11.31 -3.54
N PHE A 171 6.62 10.65 -2.97
CA PHE A 171 6.54 9.26 -2.55
C PHE A 171 6.66 9.16 -1.03
N GLY A 172 5.67 8.58 -0.37
CA GLY A 172 5.65 8.39 1.07
C GLY A 172 4.33 7.79 1.54
N GLY A 173 4.30 7.31 2.77
CA GLY A 173 3.14 6.66 3.40
C GLY A 173 2.32 7.59 4.28
N VAL A 174 1.24 7.04 4.85
CA VAL A 174 0.33 7.72 5.77
C VAL A 174 0.08 6.84 7.00
N GLY A 175 0.36 7.35 8.19
CA GLY A 175 0.19 6.59 9.43
C GLY A 175 1.09 5.35 9.48
N PRO A 176 0.52 4.13 9.54
CA PRO A 176 1.32 2.90 9.62
C PRO A 176 2.24 2.66 8.41
N SER A 177 1.89 3.15 7.23
CA SER A 177 2.71 3.00 6.02
C SER A 177 3.83 4.03 5.90
N GLY A 178 3.89 5.05 6.77
CA GLY A 178 4.97 6.02 6.80
C GLY A 178 4.56 7.43 7.19
N MET A 179 5.55 8.32 7.28
CA MET A 179 5.40 9.75 7.54
C MET A 179 6.29 10.54 6.62
N GLY A 180 5.78 11.67 6.11
CA GLY A 180 6.50 12.51 5.15
C GLY A 180 6.53 11.89 3.77
N SER A 181 7.22 12.58 2.86
CA SER A 181 7.37 12.14 1.49
C SER A 181 8.72 12.61 0.93
N TYR A 182 9.23 11.93 -0.08
CA TYR A 182 10.42 12.32 -0.80
C TYR A 182 10.16 12.28 -2.31
N HIS A 183 11.13 12.45 -3.11
CA HIS A 183 11.23 12.81 -4.52
C HIS A 183 11.19 14.33 -4.75
N GLY A 184 12.05 14.78 -5.65
CA GLY A 184 12.09 16.15 -6.14
C GLY A 184 12.05 17.21 -5.04
N TYR A 185 11.17 18.18 -5.22
CA TYR A 185 11.00 19.28 -4.27
C TYR A 185 10.43 18.85 -2.90
N ASP A 186 9.60 17.81 -2.86
CA ASP A 186 9.06 17.30 -1.59
C ASP A 186 10.16 16.68 -0.73
N GLY A 187 11.10 15.95 -1.34
CA GLY A 187 12.30 15.46 -0.66
C GLY A 187 13.15 16.60 -0.12
N PHE A 188 13.39 17.64 -0.91
CA PHE A 188 14.09 18.83 -0.45
C PHE A 188 13.42 19.48 0.76
N LYS A 189 12.08 19.65 0.73
CA LYS A 189 11.31 20.19 1.86
C LYS A 189 11.40 19.31 3.10
N ASN A 190 11.35 18.00 2.92
CA ASN A 190 11.36 17.03 4.03
C ASN A 190 12.69 17.04 4.80
N PHE A 191 13.80 17.28 4.11
CA PHE A 191 15.13 17.39 4.71
C PHE A 191 15.55 18.83 5.02
N SER A 192 14.64 19.81 4.93
CA SER A 192 14.91 21.22 5.14
C SER A 192 14.13 21.77 6.34
N HIS A 193 14.80 22.59 7.15
CA HIS A 193 14.12 23.35 8.20
C HIS A 193 13.54 24.65 7.65
N LYS A 194 12.24 24.84 7.80
CA LYS A 194 11.55 26.10 7.45
C LYS A 194 11.68 27.08 8.63
N ARG A 195 12.47 28.14 8.42
CA ARG A 195 12.61 29.20 9.42
C ARG A 195 11.61 30.32 9.14
N SER A 196 10.72 30.57 10.09
CA SER A 196 9.81 31.72 10.04
C SER A 196 10.58 33.00 10.34
N VAL A 197 10.33 34.06 9.56
CA VAL A 197 10.89 35.39 9.78
C VAL A 197 9.74 36.39 9.82
N LEU A 198 9.54 37.02 10.97
CA LEU A 198 8.60 38.14 11.13
C LEU A 198 9.41 39.45 11.20
N LYS A 199 9.13 40.38 10.27
CA LYS A 199 9.67 41.73 10.31
C LYS A 199 8.59 42.66 10.83
N GLY A 200 8.79 43.18 12.04
CA GLY A 200 7.90 44.20 12.63
C GLY A 200 7.90 45.48 11.79
N GLN A 201 6.75 46.16 11.74
CA GLN A 201 6.62 47.49 11.12
C GLN A 201 6.72 48.56 12.21
N ASN A 202 7.51 49.63 11.95
CA ASN A 202 7.71 50.71 12.90
C ASN A 202 6.42 51.53 13.21
N ILE A 203 5.38 51.38 12.39
CA ILE A 203 4.11 52.13 12.52
C ILE A 203 3.12 51.42 13.46
N LEU A 204 3.21 50.11 13.62
CA LEU A 204 2.37 49.29 14.48
C LEU A 204 3.23 48.44 15.40
N ASP A 205 3.42 48.87 16.62
CA ASP A 205 4.05 48.06 17.66
C ASP A 205 3.00 47.07 18.22
N ALA A 206 2.86 45.93 17.56
CA ALA A 206 1.92 44.91 17.98
C ALA A 206 2.20 44.37 19.39
N GLY A 207 3.45 44.49 19.85
CA GLY A 207 3.83 44.14 21.22
C GLY A 207 3.11 45.01 22.25
N LYS A 208 2.91 46.30 21.97
CA LYS A 208 2.17 47.20 22.88
C LYS A 208 0.71 46.85 23.07
N MET A 209 0.13 46.06 22.14
CA MET A 209 -1.27 45.64 22.24
C MET A 209 -1.49 44.56 23.31
N ILE A 210 -0.44 43.87 23.72
CA ILE A 210 -0.48 42.72 24.64
C ILE A 210 0.49 42.84 25.83
N THR A 211 1.15 44.00 26.01
CA THR A 211 2.06 44.27 27.14
C THR A 211 1.38 45.07 28.24
N ALA A 212 1.97 45.01 29.43
CA ALA A 212 1.52 45.80 30.58
C ALA A 212 1.57 47.33 30.32
N PRO A 213 0.68 48.12 30.95
CA PRO A 213 -0.33 47.71 31.95
C PRO A 213 -1.50 46.95 31.31
N PHE A 214 -1.93 45.84 31.94
CA PHE A 214 -3.03 45.00 31.43
C PHE A 214 -4.38 45.69 31.72
N THR A 215 -4.98 46.21 30.69
CA THR A 215 -6.30 46.88 30.70
C THR A 215 -7.34 45.99 30.02
N GLU A 216 -8.63 46.36 30.11
CA GLU A 216 -9.70 45.67 29.36
C GLU A 216 -9.42 45.58 27.84
N SER A 217 -8.73 46.60 27.29
CA SER A 217 -8.31 46.65 25.90
C SER A 217 -7.26 45.56 25.62
N THR A 218 -6.30 45.38 26.53
CA THR A 218 -5.27 44.35 26.43
C THR A 218 -5.89 42.96 26.47
N GLU A 219 -6.84 42.70 27.35
CA GLU A 219 -7.57 41.42 27.43
C GLU A 219 -8.35 41.12 26.15
N LYS A 220 -9.04 42.15 25.59
CA LYS A 220 -9.74 42.00 24.30
C LYS A 220 -8.79 41.66 23.16
N ASN A 221 -7.61 42.28 23.14
CA ASN A 221 -6.60 41.99 22.12
C ASN A 221 -6.04 40.59 22.25
N ILE A 222 -5.74 40.10 23.45
CA ILE A 222 -5.28 38.73 23.71
C ILE A 222 -6.33 37.71 23.24
N LYS A 223 -7.63 37.94 23.58
CA LYS A 223 -8.74 37.08 23.15
C LYS A 223 -8.96 37.01 21.63
N ARG A 224 -8.49 38.02 20.89
CA ARG A 224 -8.56 38.04 19.42
C ARG A 224 -7.39 37.28 18.75
N LEU A 225 -6.30 37.07 19.47
CA LEU A 225 -5.09 36.40 19.00
C LEU A 225 -5.06 34.90 19.35
N SER A 226 -5.94 34.47 20.27
CA SER A 226 -6.16 33.06 20.62
C SER A 226 -7.27 32.44 19.77
#